data_f504216abec03ea5ec7437823a0d4598
#
_entry.id   f504216abec03ea5ec7437823a0d4598
#
_cell.length_a   1.000
_cell.length_b   1.000
_cell.length_c   1.000
_cell.angle_alpha   90.00
_cell.angle_beta   90.00
_cell.angle_gamma   90.00
#
_symmetry.space_group_name_H-M   'P 1'
#
loop_
_entity.id
_entity.type
_entity.pdbx_description
1 polymer ?
#
loop_
_entity_poly.entity_id
_entity_poly.type
_entity_poly.pdbx_seq_one_letter_code
_entity_poly.pdbx_strand_id
1 'polypeptide(L)'
;MTWTISQLAEEYDVTLRTLRHYEELGLLAPQRVGATRVYHHRDRIRLELILRGKRLGFSLPEIRTIVNMYDEPPGEAGQLQYLLDQIEVRRDELDQLRRDIEHTAEELDRVEARCREDLAALRS
;
A
#
# COMPACT_ATOMS: atom_id res chain seq x y z
N MET A 1 -12.60 -24.31 6.54
CA MET A 1 -13.35 -23.08 6.79
C MET A 1 -13.33 -22.21 5.54
N THR A 2 -14.46 -21.64 5.19
CA THR A 2 -14.61 -20.82 3.99
C THR A 2 -15.34 -19.52 4.32
N TRP A 3 -15.22 -18.55 3.41
CA TRP A 3 -15.85 -17.24 3.57
C TRP A 3 -16.56 -16.85 2.28
N THR A 4 -17.68 -16.13 2.41
CA THR A 4 -18.31 -15.48 1.28
C THR A 4 -17.59 -14.14 1.01
N ILE A 5 -17.84 -13.56 -0.15
CA ILE A 5 -17.29 -12.23 -0.47
C ILE A 5 -17.76 -11.17 0.54
N SER A 6 -19.02 -11.26 0.97
CA SER A 6 -19.57 -10.33 1.95
C SER A 6 -18.90 -10.48 3.32
N GLN A 7 -18.61 -11.71 3.75
CA GLN A 7 -17.93 -11.97 5.02
C GLN A 7 -16.51 -11.39 5.01
N LEU A 8 -15.75 -11.57 3.92
CA LEU A 8 -14.41 -10.99 3.80
C LEU A 8 -14.45 -9.47 3.75
N ALA A 9 -15.39 -8.92 2.99
CA ALA A 9 -15.54 -7.46 2.88
C ALA A 9 -15.79 -6.84 4.25
N GLU A 10 -16.66 -7.44 5.05
CA GLU A 10 -16.97 -6.98 6.40
C GLU A 10 -15.79 -7.12 7.34
N GLU A 11 -15.13 -8.29 7.34
CA GLU A 11 -14.00 -8.58 8.25
C GLU A 11 -12.82 -7.62 8.03
N TYR A 12 -12.51 -7.30 6.78
CA TYR A 12 -11.36 -6.46 6.43
C TYR A 12 -11.72 -5.01 6.14
N ASP A 13 -12.98 -4.64 6.32
CA ASP A 13 -13.48 -3.29 6.08
C ASP A 13 -13.13 -2.79 4.67
N VAL A 14 -13.43 -3.59 3.68
CA VAL A 14 -13.30 -3.26 2.26
C VAL A 14 -14.62 -3.46 1.54
N THR A 15 -14.76 -2.84 0.38
CA THR A 15 -15.99 -2.96 -0.41
C THR A 15 -15.97 -4.24 -1.25
N LEU A 16 -17.17 -4.73 -1.62
CA LEU A 16 -17.31 -5.82 -2.59
C LEU A 16 -16.62 -5.47 -3.91
N ARG A 17 -16.74 -4.22 -4.32
CA ARG A 17 -16.09 -3.71 -5.54
C ARG A 17 -14.58 -3.85 -5.49
N THR A 18 -13.97 -3.54 -4.35
CA THR A 18 -12.53 -3.68 -4.14
C THR A 18 -12.08 -5.13 -4.29
N LEU A 19 -12.81 -6.07 -3.66
CA LEU A 19 -12.48 -7.49 -3.76
C LEU A 19 -12.64 -8.02 -5.20
N ARG A 20 -13.69 -7.60 -5.91
CA ARG A 20 -13.87 -7.95 -7.31
C ARG A 20 -12.77 -7.40 -8.20
N HIS A 21 -12.31 -6.17 -7.90
CA HIS A 21 -11.21 -5.55 -8.62
C HIS A 21 -9.91 -6.36 -8.44
N TYR A 22 -9.61 -6.81 -7.22
CA TYR A 22 -8.45 -7.65 -6.97
C TYR A 22 -8.54 -9.00 -7.69
N GLU A 23 -9.75 -9.55 -7.81
CA GLU A 23 -9.97 -10.74 -8.60
C GLU A 23 -9.68 -10.51 -10.09
N GLU A 24 -10.15 -9.39 -10.64
CA GLU A 24 -9.90 -9.00 -12.03
C GLU A 24 -8.42 -8.83 -12.33
N LEU A 25 -7.65 -8.32 -11.36
CA LEU A 25 -6.21 -8.13 -11.49
C LEU A 25 -5.41 -9.42 -11.28
N GLY A 26 -6.08 -10.53 -10.96
CA GLY A 26 -5.42 -11.80 -10.69
C GLY A 26 -4.73 -11.86 -9.33
N LEU A 27 -5.04 -10.94 -8.43
CA LEU A 27 -4.52 -10.93 -7.06
C LEU A 27 -5.25 -11.93 -6.17
N LEU A 28 -6.53 -12.14 -6.41
CA LEU A 28 -7.37 -13.13 -5.74
C LEU A 28 -7.98 -14.04 -6.77
N ALA A 29 -8.12 -15.32 -6.43
CA ALA A 29 -8.71 -16.32 -7.31
C ALA A 29 -9.59 -17.27 -6.49
N PRO A 30 -10.77 -16.79 -6.02
CA PRO A 30 -11.67 -17.63 -5.24
C PRO A 30 -12.23 -18.76 -6.08
N GLN A 31 -12.56 -19.86 -5.43
CA GLN A 31 -13.26 -20.96 -6.06
C GLN A 31 -14.68 -20.51 -6.41
N ARG A 32 -15.18 -20.95 -7.57
CA ARG A 32 -16.56 -20.71 -7.97
C ARG A 32 -17.35 -21.98 -7.80
N VAL A 33 -18.47 -21.88 -7.05
CA VAL A 33 -19.46 -22.95 -6.93
C VAL A 33 -20.73 -22.40 -7.52
N GLY A 34 -20.99 -22.74 -8.79
CA GLY A 34 -22.02 -22.08 -9.58
C GLY A 34 -21.70 -20.62 -9.79
N ALA A 35 -22.62 -19.73 -9.42
CA ALA A 35 -22.41 -18.28 -9.47
C ALA A 35 -21.80 -17.70 -8.19
N THR A 36 -21.56 -18.55 -7.18
CA THR A 36 -21.11 -18.12 -5.87
C THR A 36 -19.59 -18.23 -5.74
N ARG A 37 -18.96 -17.15 -5.20
CA ARG A 37 -17.55 -17.14 -4.86
C ARG A 37 -17.35 -17.76 -3.49
N VAL A 38 -16.37 -18.66 -3.38
CA VAL A 38 -15.97 -19.28 -2.11
C VAL A 38 -14.51 -18.95 -1.87
N TYR A 39 -14.24 -18.24 -0.78
CA TYR A 39 -12.89 -17.87 -0.38
C TYR A 39 -12.37 -18.84 0.65
N HIS A 40 -11.15 -19.32 0.44
CA HIS A 40 -10.47 -20.25 1.33
C HIS A 40 -9.41 -19.52 2.15
N HIS A 41 -8.79 -20.24 3.09
CA HIS A 41 -7.73 -19.69 3.94
C HIS A 41 -6.60 -19.05 3.12
N ARG A 42 -6.22 -19.68 2.01
CA ARG A 42 -5.21 -19.15 1.08
C ARG A 42 -5.59 -17.77 0.54
N ASP A 43 -6.84 -17.60 0.15
CA ASP A 43 -7.34 -16.32 -0.36
C ASP A 43 -7.28 -15.24 0.71
N ARG A 44 -7.61 -15.64 1.94
CA ARG A 44 -7.57 -14.74 3.08
C ARG A 44 -6.15 -14.24 3.36
N ILE A 45 -5.15 -15.14 3.35
CA ILE A 45 -3.74 -14.78 3.50
C ILE A 45 -3.31 -13.82 2.39
N ARG A 46 -3.68 -14.11 1.15
CA ARG A 46 -3.37 -13.23 0.02
C ARG A 46 -3.99 -11.85 0.21
N LEU A 47 -5.24 -11.79 0.65
CA LEU A 47 -5.91 -10.51 0.91
C LEU A 47 -5.19 -9.71 2.00
N GLU A 48 -4.76 -10.35 3.09
CA GLU A 48 -3.98 -9.69 4.14
C GLU A 48 -2.69 -9.08 3.58
N LEU A 49 -1.97 -9.82 2.73
CA LEU A 49 -0.75 -9.34 2.08
C LEU A 49 -1.02 -8.16 1.14
N ILE A 50 -2.10 -8.22 0.38
CA ILE A 50 -2.53 -7.14 -0.52
C ILE A 50 -2.79 -5.86 0.27
N LEU A 51 -3.60 -5.96 1.32
CA LEU A 51 -4.00 -4.80 2.12
C LEU A 51 -2.80 -4.20 2.87
N ARG A 52 -1.90 -5.04 3.36
CA ARG A 52 -0.66 -4.58 3.99
C ARG A 52 0.22 -3.84 2.99
N GLY A 53 0.40 -4.40 1.81
CA GLY A 53 1.18 -3.76 0.74
C GLY A 53 0.62 -2.40 0.37
N LYS A 54 -0.71 -2.29 0.27
CA LYS A 54 -1.38 -1.02 0.00
C LYS A 54 -1.11 0.01 1.09
N ARG A 55 -1.19 -0.39 2.36
CA ARG A 55 -0.91 0.53 3.48
C ARG A 55 0.54 1.00 3.48
N LEU A 56 1.48 0.16 3.04
CA LEU A 56 2.89 0.48 2.97
C LEU A 56 3.27 1.28 1.71
N GLY A 57 2.31 1.54 0.83
CA GLY A 57 2.53 2.35 -0.36
C GLY A 57 3.08 1.59 -1.56
N PHE A 58 3.03 0.26 -1.56
CA PHE A 58 3.41 -0.52 -2.74
C PHE A 58 2.36 -0.37 -3.84
N SER A 59 2.82 -0.38 -5.08
CA SER A 59 1.92 -0.39 -6.24
C SER A 59 1.26 -1.76 -6.39
N LEU A 60 0.11 -1.82 -7.08
CA LEU A 60 -0.56 -3.09 -7.34
C LEU A 60 0.33 -4.09 -8.11
N PRO A 61 1.13 -3.69 -9.12
CA PRO A 61 2.07 -4.62 -9.75
C PRO A 61 3.11 -5.18 -8.79
N GLU A 62 3.65 -4.36 -7.88
CA GLU A 62 4.58 -4.81 -6.85
C GLU A 62 3.92 -5.80 -5.88
N ILE A 63 2.69 -5.50 -5.46
CA ILE A 63 1.88 -6.38 -4.59
C ILE A 63 1.63 -7.71 -5.29
N ARG A 64 1.30 -7.69 -6.58
CA ARG A 64 1.08 -8.91 -7.37
C ARG A 64 2.31 -9.81 -7.37
N THR A 65 3.49 -9.23 -7.55
CA THR A 65 4.74 -9.98 -7.48
C THR A 65 4.91 -10.63 -6.11
N ILE A 66 4.65 -9.89 -5.04
CA ILE A 66 4.78 -10.38 -3.66
C ILE A 66 3.83 -11.54 -3.38
N VAL A 67 2.54 -11.39 -3.70
CA VAL A 67 1.55 -12.43 -3.40
C VAL A 67 1.75 -13.67 -4.26
N ASN A 68 2.22 -13.52 -5.50
CA ASN A 68 2.50 -14.66 -6.36
C ASN A 68 3.71 -15.48 -5.89
N MET A 69 4.70 -14.85 -5.28
CA MET A 69 5.85 -15.53 -4.70
C MET A 69 5.48 -16.44 -3.53
N TYR A 70 4.35 -16.19 -2.87
CA TYR A 70 3.88 -17.02 -1.77
C TYR A 70 3.60 -18.46 -2.24
N ASP A 71 3.06 -18.62 -3.44
CA ASP A 71 2.61 -19.89 -3.99
C ASP A 71 3.61 -20.56 -4.95
N GLU A 72 4.61 -19.83 -5.42
CA GLU A 72 5.51 -20.26 -6.48
C GLU A 72 6.98 -20.14 -6.07
N PRO A 73 7.92 -20.86 -6.74
CA PRO A 73 9.33 -20.60 -6.52
C PRO A 73 9.67 -19.13 -6.83
N PRO A 74 10.54 -18.49 -6.07
CA PRO A 74 11.49 -19.04 -5.09
C PRO A 74 10.93 -19.34 -3.70
N GLY A 75 9.59 -19.27 -3.50
CA GLY A 75 8.95 -19.60 -2.24
C GLY A 75 9.13 -18.50 -1.18
N GLU A 76 8.96 -18.89 0.09
CA GLU A 76 8.95 -17.95 1.20
C GLU A 76 10.25 -17.15 1.34
N ALA A 77 11.39 -17.82 1.21
CA ALA A 77 12.69 -17.13 1.33
C ALA A 77 12.86 -16.06 0.25
N GLY A 78 12.48 -16.39 -0.99
CA GLY A 78 12.54 -15.44 -2.09
C GLY A 78 11.57 -14.28 -1.91
N GLN A 79 10.37 -14.55 -1.40
CA GLN A 79 9.39 -13.52 -1.08
C GLN A 79 9.91 -12.56 -0.03
N LEU A 80 10.49 -13.09 1.05
CA LEU A 80 11.03 -12.27 2.13
C LEU A 80 12.20 -11.41 1.65
N GLN A 81 13.09 -11.96 0.82
CA GLN A 81 14.19 -11.18 0.25
C GLN A 81 13.68 -10.07 -0.65
N TYR A 82 12.71 -10.36 -1.49
CA TYR A 82 12.08 -9.35 -2.35
C TYR A 82 11.46 -8.23 -1.51
N LEU A 83 10.74 -8.59 -0.44
CA LEU A 83 10.14 -7.61 0.48
C LEU A 83 11.20 -6.74 1.15
N LEU A 84 12.30 -7.34 1.61
CA LEU A 84 13.39 -6.58 2.22
C LEU A 84 13.99 -5.56 1.25
N ASP A 85 14.19 -5.96 0.00
CA ASP A 85 14.72 -5.08 -1.04
C ASP A 85 13.74 -3.91 -1.33
N GLN A 86 12.44 -4.20 -1.39
CA GLN A 86 11.43 -3.17 -1.61
C GLN A 86 11.28 -2.22 -0.43
N ILE A 87 11.42 -2.73 0.79
CA ILE A 87 11.40 -1.90 2.01
C ILE A 87 12.56 -0.92 2.00
N GLU A 88 13.75 -1.36 1.61
CA GLU A 88 14.92 -0.47 1.51
C GLU A 88 14.68 0.67 0.53
N VAL A 89 14.14 0.36 -0.65
CA VAL A 89 13.79 1.37 -1.65
C VAL A 89 12.77 2.37 -1.09
N ARG A 90 11.74 1.88 -0.41
CA ARG A 90 10.71 2.75 0.17
C ARG A 90 11.26 3.65 1.28
N ARG A 91 12.17 3.13 2.11
CA ARG A 91 12.82 3.93 3.15
C ARG A 91 13.63 5.08 2.57
N ASP A 92 14.37 4.81 1.50
CA ASP A 92 15.15 5.84 0.82
C ASP A 92 14.25 6.93 0.25
N GLU A 93 13.12 6.55 -0.36
CA GLU A 93 12.13 7.49 -0.87
C GLU A 93 11.54 8.36 0.25
N LEU A 94 11.19 7.73 1.38
CA LEU A 94 10.64 8.43 2.54
C LEU A 94 11.67 9.39 3.16
N ASP A 95 12.92 8.99 3.24
CA ASP A 95 13.98 9.86 3.73
C ASP A 95 14.17 11.08 2.84
N GLN A 96 14.07 10.90 1.52
CA GLN A 96 14.14 12.02 0.58
C GLN A 96 12.95 12.97 0.75
N LEU A 97 11.74 12.43 0.89
CA LEU A 97 10.54 13.23 1.15
C LEU A 97 10.66 14.02 2.45
N ARG A 98 11.19 13.40 3.49
CA ARG A 98 11.40 14.07 4.77
C ARG A 98 12.36 15.24 4.62
N ARG A 99 13.49 15.07 3.92
CA ARG A 99 14.43 16.13 3.65
C ARG A 99 13.80 17.26 2.83
N ASP A 100 12.99 16.91 1.85
CA ASP A 100 12.28 17.89 1.02
C ASP A 100 11.29 18.71 1.84
N ILE A 101 10.55 18.06 2.74
CA ILE A 101 9.62 18.73 3.66
C ILE A 101 10.37 19.69 4.58
N GLU A 102 11.47 19.27 5.19
CA GLU A 102 12.28 20.08 6.08
C GLU A 102 12.83 21.31 5.34
N HIS A 103 13.33 21.11 4.13
CA HIS A 103 13.85 22.19 3.29
C HIS A 103 12.76 23.22 2.94
N THR A 104 11.60 22.75 2.56
CA THR A 104 10.45 23.63 2.24
C THR A 104 9.98 24.39 3.47
N ALA A 105 9.92 23.73 4.63
CA ALA A 105 9.54 24.40 5.88
C ALA A 105 10.53 25.51 6.25
N GLU A 106 11.84 25.26 6.11
CA GLU A 106 12.88 26.27 6.35
C GLU A 106 12.75 27.44 5.37
N GLU A 107 12.47 27.17 4.12
CA GLU A 107 12.27 28.19 3.11
C GLU A 107 11.05 29.06 3.45
N LEU A 108 9.94 28.45 3.88
CA LEU A 108 8.76 29.20 4.32
C LEU A 108 9.07 30.09 5.52
N ASP A 109 9.86 29.60 6.47
CA ASP A 109 10.27 30.40 7.63
C ASP A 109 11.08 31.63 7.20
N ARG A 110 11.97 31.49 6.24
CA ARG A 110 12.77 32.61 5.72
C ARG A 110 11.89 33.64 5.00
N VAL A 111 10.96 33.15 4.18
CA VAL A 111 10.01 34.02 3.45
C VAL A 111 9.10 34.75 4.43
N GLU A 112 8.60 34.05 5.45
CA GLU A 112 7.76 34.68 6.48
C GLU A 112 8.50 35.78 7.20
N ALA A 113 9.75 35.53 7.65
CA ALA A 113 10.54 36.55 8.34
C ALA A 113 10.75 37.80 7.47
N ARG A 114 11.05 37.59 6.19
CA ARG A 114 11.24 38.70 5.25
C ARG A 114 9.96 39.47 5.05
N CYS A 115 8.84 38.81 4.92
CA CYS A 115 7.53 39.48 4.76
C CYS A 115 7.18 40.31 5.99
N ARG A 116 7.49 39.81 7.20
CA ARG A 116 7.23 40.54 8.43
C ARG A 116 8.10 41.79 8.53
N GLU A 117 9.37 41.72 8.15
CA GLU A 117 10.27 42.87 8.10
C GLU A 117 9.77 43.91 7.11
N ASP A 118 9.43 43.49 5.91
CA ASP A 118 8.96 44.41 4.85
C ASP A 118 7.63 45.04 5.24
N LEU A 119 6.72 44.28 5.85
CA LEU A 119 5.45 44.81 6.31
C LEU A 119 5.63 45.86 7.41
N ALA A 120 6.52 45.59 8.37
CA ALA A 120 6.83 46.54 9.44
C ALA A 120 7.41 47.83 8.88
N ALA A 121 8.31 47.73 7.90
CA ALA A 121 8.89 48.89 7.25
C ALA A 121 7.83 49.78 6.54
N LEU A 122 6.82 49.15 5.93
CA LEU A 122 5.75 49.88 5.25
C LEU A 122 4.79 50.54 6.21
N ARG A 123 4.69 50.05 7.44
CA ARG A 123 3.78 50.61 8.47
C ARG A 123 4.40 51.65 9.37
N SER A 124 5.70 51.80 9.34
CA SER A 124 6.39 52.76 10.20
C SER A 124 6.51 54.16 9.59
#